data_667db65b36b6b6506c24f421c1cdb73c
#
_entry.id   667db65b36b6b6506c24f421c1cdb73c
#
_cell.length_a   1.000
_cell.length_b   1.000
_cell.length_c   1.000
_cell.angle_alpha   90.00
_cell.angle_beta   90.00
_cell.angle_gamma   90.00
#
_symmetry.space_group_name_H-M   'P 1'
#
loop_
_entity.id
_entity.type
_entity.pdbx_description
1 polymer ?
#
loop_
_entity_poly.entity_id
_entity_poly.type
_entity_poly.pdbx_seq_one_letter_code
_entity_poly.pdbx_strand_id
1 'polypeptide(L)'
;LSGVSGFYSSLEGANGFSAGGRIDAFVYYLTEVVGAPSATAAEVAACFRQCDLAVPASIPQHLSRGLKGKPPKFIKVGAGGYRLERHAKQRLAGLIGAETAVLDIPADLQRLVDELPEGARRDFLKEALACFGVHAYRATVTMAWLLTLDHLFELILTNHLAAFNKVLAANTDRRVKVTTVAVRDDFGEMPEGKFVEFCRSAGVVSNDVRKILDEKLGTRNSAAHPSGVVFSRAKVVSFVEDLFANVIRKYPLK
;
A
#
# COMPACT_ATOMS: atom_id res chain seq x y z
N LEU A 1 -3.62 3.76 10.93
CA LEU A 1 -3.92 3.54 12.34
C LEU A 1 -3.98 4.87 13.04
N SER A 2 -5.17 5.29 13.42
CA SER A 2 -5.41 6.52 14.17
C SER A 2 -4.97 6.32 15.63
N GLY A 3 -3.68 6.59 15.94
CA GLY A 3 -3.19 6.71 17.29
C GLY A 3 -2.73 5.41 17.98
N VAL A 4 -2.29 5.56 19.22
CA VAL A 4 -1.71 4.48 20.04
C VAL A 4 -2.70 3.34 20.36
N SER A 5 -3.98 3.64 20.51
CA SER A 5 -5.03 2.62 20.76
C SER A 5 -5.16 1.66 19.58
N GLY A 6 -5.17 2.17 18.35
CA GLY A 6 -5.19 1.33 17.14
C GLY A 6 -3.94 0.45 17.05
N PHE A 7 -2.76 1.01 17.31
CA PHE A 7 -1.52 0.25 17.38
C PHE A 7 -1.59 -0.86 18.44
N TYR A 8 -2.03 -0.53 19.66
CA TYR A 8 -2.07 -1.52 20.74
C TYR A 8 -3.06 -2.66 20.47
N SER A 9 -4.22 -2.35 19.90
CA SER A 9 -5.23 -3.35 19.53
C SER A 9 -4.76 -4.31 18.42
N SER A 10 -3.79 -3.90 17.63
CA SER A 10 -3.24 -4.66 16.53
C SER A 10 -2.13 -5.64 16.91
N LEU A 11 -1.62 -5.56 18.13
CA LEU A 11 -0.61 -6.49 18.62
C LEU A 11 -1.24 -7.84 18.94
N GLU A 12 -0.70 -8.90 18.33
CA GLU A 12 -1.13 -10.27 18.60
C GLU A 12 -0.95 -10.60 20.10
N GLY A 13 -2.03 -11.01 20.74
CA GLY A 13 -2.03 -11.33 22.15
C GLY A 13 -1.90 -10.14 23.12
N ALA A 14 -2.14 -8.89 22.68
CA ALA A 14 -1.98 -7.67 23.48
C ALA A 14 -2.70 -7.72 24.85
N ASN A 15 -3.88 -8.35 24.89
CA ASN A 15 -4.66 -8.50 26.13
C ASN A 15 -3.93 -9.33 27.21
N GLY A 16 -3.07 -10.26 26.79
CA GLY A 16 -2.25 -11.10 27.67
C GLY A 16 -0.90 -10.47 28.05
N PHE A 17 -0.57 -9.27 27.57
CA PHE A 17 0.71 -8.67 27.90
C PHE A 17 0.82 -8.29 29.36
N SER A 18 1.96 -8.65 29.97
CA SER A 18 2.33 -8.11 31.28
C SER A 18 2.50 -6.59 31.23
N ALA A 19 2.49 -5.91 32.38
CA ALA A 19 2.78 -4.48 32.45
C ALA A 19 4.11 -4.12 31.76
N GLY A 20 5.14 -4.94 31.93
CA GLY A 20 6.44 -4.78 31.25
C GLY A 20 6.34 -4.94 29.72
N GLY A 21 5.58 -5.91 29.23
CA GLY A 21 5.34 -6.09 27.79
C GLY A 21 4.62 -4.92 27.15
N ARG A 22 3.65 -4.32 27.85
CA ARG A 22 2.95 -3.10 27.41
C ARG A 22 3.88 -1.89 27.38
N ILE A 23 4.77 -1.73 28.37
CA ILE A 23 5.80 -0.67 28.37
C ILE A 23 6.71 -0.82 27.15
N ASP A 24 7.19 -2.04 26.86
CA ASP A 24 8.02 -2.32 25.70
C ASP A 24 7.30 -1.96 24.38
N ALA A 25 6.02 -2.32 24.26
CA ALA A 25 5.20 -2.02 23.09
C ALA A 25 4.99 -0.50 22.89
N PHE A 26 4.79 0.26 23.95
CA PHE A 26 4.63 1.71 23.85
C PHE A 26 5.96 2.44 23.55
N VAL A 27 7.10 1.94 24.05
CA VAL A 27 8.41 2.44 23.60
C VAL A 27 8.59 2.18 22.09
N TYR A 28 8.22 0.98 21.62
CA TYR A 28 8.23 0.67 20.20
C TYR A 28 7.34 1.63 19.40
N TYR A 29 6.10 1.83 19.82
CA TYR A 29 5.17 2.75 19.18
C TYR A 29 5.77 4.16 19.04
N LEU A 30 6.27 4.73 20.13
CA LEU A 30 6.80 6.08 20.14
C LEU A 30 8.03 6.22 19.22
N THR A 31 8.95 5.24 19.24
CA THR A 31 10.22 5.36 18.52
C THR A 31 10.21 4.83 17.10
N GLU A 32 9.37 3.84 16.79
CA GLU A 32 9.37 3.19 15.48
C GLU A 32 8.12 3.53 14.64
N VAL A 33 6.99 3.80 15.30
CA VAL A 33 5.74 4.13 14.62
C VAL A 33 5.57 5.64 14.50
N VAL A 34 5.75 6.37 15.61
CA VAL A 34 5.67 7.85 15.60
C VAL A 34 6.97 8.47 15.09
N GLY A 35 8.09 7.74 15.15
CA GLY A 35 9.40 8.23 14.68
C GLY A 35 10.09 9.17 15.68
N ALA A 36 9.68 9.17 16.96
CA ALA A 36 10.35 9.96 17.98
C ALA A 36 11.80 9.47 18.19
N PRO A 37 12.77 10.37 18.43
CA PRO A 37 14.16 9.97 18.63
C PRO A 37 14.36 9.10 19.86
N SER A 38 13.47 9.20 20.85
CA SER A 38 13.44 8.39 22.08
C SER A 38 12.07 8.49 22.75
N ALA A 39 11.78 7.60 23.69
CA ALA A 39 10.59 7.62 24.53
C ALA A 39 10.95 7.86 25.99
N THR A 40 10.27 8.76 26.66
CA THR A 40 10.38 9.01 28.11
C THR A 40 9.34 8.22 28.89
N ALA A 41 9.55 8.08 30.21
CA ALA A 41 8.57 7.43 31.09
C ALA A 41 7.21 8.17 31.10
N ALA A 42 7.21 9.49 30.95
CA ALA A 42 6.00 10.30 30.91
C ALA A 42 5.19 10.07 29.63
N GLU A 43 5.86 9.97 28.46
CA GLU A 43 5.23 9.66 27.17
C GLU A 43 4.68 8.24 27.13
N VAL A 44 5.41 7.26 27.68
CA VAL A 44 4.89 5.90 27.85
C VAL A 44 3.65 5.87 28.73
N ALA A 45 3.64 6.60 29.84
CA ALA A 45 2.46 6.74 30.72
C ALA A 45 1.27 7.40 29.98
N ALA A 46 1.52 8.35 29.08
CA ALA A 46 0.49 8.94 28.24
C ALA A 46 -0.13 7.91 27.28
N CYS A 47 0.68 7.00 26.70
CA CYS A 47 0.17 5.90 25.87
C CYS A 47 -0.78 4.98 26.65
N PHE A 48 -0.46 4.63 27.89
CA PHE A 48 -1.37 3.84 28.73
C PHE A 48 -2.72 4.54 28.91
N ARG A 49 -2.73 5.84 29.21
CA ARG A 49 -3.98 6.62 29.37
C ARG A 49 -4.80 6.67 28.09
N GLN A 50 -4.14 6.85 26.93
CA GLN A 50 -4.82 6.91 25.64
C GLN A 50 -5.40 5.55 25.21
N CYS A 51 -4.93 4.45 25.81
CA CYS A 51 -5.45 3.09 25.57
C CYS A 51 -6.43 2.65 26.68
N ASP A 52 -6.88 3.54 27.56
CA ASP A 52 -7.73 3.24 28.72
C ASP A 52 -7.15 2.13 29.63
N LEU A 53 -5.81 2.07 29.74
CA LEU A 53 -5.09 1.09 30.55
C LEU A 53 -4.60 1.75 31.87
N ALA A 54 -4.62 0.95 32.93
CA ALA A 54 -4.04 1.38 34.22
C ALA A 54 -2.53 1.66 34.05
N VAL A 55 -2.08 2.86 34.43
CA VAL A 55 -0.68 3.29 34.33
C VAL A 55 0.17 2.63 35.42
N PRO A 56 1.15 1.77 35.07
CA PRO A 56 2.00 1.13 36.10
C PRO A 56 2.94 2.13 36.74
N ALA A 57 3.00 2.15 38.06
CA ALA A 57 3.99 2.94 38.80
C ALA A 57 5.45 2.50 38.54
N SER A 58 5.61 1.27 37.99
CA SER A 58 6.91 0.67 37.72
C SER A 58 7.55 1.08 36.39
N ILE A 59 6.94 1.97 35.57
CA ILE A 59 7.48 2.37 34.27
C ILE A 59 8.96 2.82 34.37
N PRO A 60 9.37 3.77 35.24
CA PRO A 60 10.77 4.21 35.34
C PRO A 60 11.71 3.06 35.72
N GLN A 61 11.29 2.18 36.63
CA GLN A 61 12.07 1.05 37.08
C GLN A 61 12.26 0.01 35.97
N HIS A 62 11.20 -0.28 35.18
CA HIS A 62 11.24 -1.21 34.05
C HIS A 62 12.24 -0.73 32.98
N LEU A 63 12.15 0.54 32.59
CA LEU A 63 13.04 1.15 31.62
C LEU A 63 14.52 1.11 32.10
N SER A 64 14.75 1.48 33.36
CA SER A 64 16.10 1.47 33.95
C SER A 64 16.69 0.07 34.10
N ARG A 65 15.89 -0.93 34.52
CA ARG A 65 16.32 -2.33 34.59
C ARG A 65 16.65 -2.91 33.23
N GLY A 66 15.89 -2.54 32.20
CA GLY A 66 16.09 -3.02 30.84
C GLY A 66 17.43 -2.58 30.21
N LEU A 67 18.07 -1.54 30.73
CA LEU A 67 19.44 -1.14 30.33
C LEU A 67 20.52 -2.13 30.81
N LYS A 68 20.27 -2.83 31.92
CA LYS A 68 21.25 -3.70 32.60
C LYS A 68 21.09 -5.18 32.24
N GLY A 69 20.10 -5.53 31.42
CA GLY A 69 19.84 -6.90 30.98
C GLY A 69 21.00 -7.47 30.15
N LYS A 70 21.08 -8.80 30.07
CA LYS A 70 22.03 -9.51 29.16
C LYS A 70 21.25 -10.46 28.26
N PRO A 71 20.99 -10.07 27.01
CA PRO A 71 21.29 -8.77 26.38
C PRO A 71 20.42 -7.62 26.91
N PRO A 72 20.87 -6.35 26.82
CA PRO A 72 20.07 -5.20 27.24
C PRO A 72 18.83 -5.06 26.35
N LYS A 73 17.71 -4.68 26.95
CA LYS A 73 16.46 -4.49 26.22
C LYS A 73 16.33 -3.08 25.63
N PHE A 74 16.87 -2.09 26.34
CA PHE A 74 16.82 -0.69 25.95
C PHE A 74 18.21 -0.09 25.79
N ILE A 75 18.25 0.97 24.99
CA ILE A 75 19.39 1.89 24.84
C ILE A 75 18.96 3.23 25.42
N LYS A 76 19.82 3.87 26.22
CA LYS A 76 19.58 5.21 26.73
C LYS A 76 19.95 6.26 25.69
N VAL A 77 19.07 7.23 25.46
CA VAL A 77 19.24 8.33 24.52
C VAL A 77 19.05 9.65 25.27
N GLY A 78 20.11 10.45 25.38
CA GLY A 78 20.07 11.74 26.09
C GLY A 78 19.69 11.63 27.57
N ALA A 79 19.15 12.72 28.14
CA ALA A 79 18.90 12.89 29.58
C ALA A 79 17.59 12.25 30.09
N GLY A 80 17.10 11.17 29.55
CA GLY A 80 15.90 10.50 30.05
C GLY A 80 15.10 9.73 29.00
N GLY A 81 15.59 9.70 27.77
CA GLY A 81 14.98 8.97 26.68
C GLY A 81 15.49 7.52 26.60
N TYR A 82 14.64 6.64 26.08
CA TYR A 82 14.91 5.23 25.87
C TYR A 82 14.50 4.81 24.46
N ARG A 83 15.28 3.90 23.86
CA ARG A 83 14.89 3.18 22.66
C ARG A 83 15.04 1.69 22.90
N LEU A 84 14.31 0.90 22.11
CA LEU A 84 14.51 -0.54 22.13
C LEU A 84 15.83 -0.91 21.45
N GLU A 85 16.52 -1.88 22.02
CA GLU A 85 17.66 -2.53 21.39
C GLU A 85 17.17 -3.42 20.24
N ARG A 86 18.03 -3.70 19.26
CA ARG A 86 17.69 -4.36 18.00
C ARG A 86 16.89 -5.66 18.17
N HIS A 87 17.33 -6.55 19.07
CA HIS A 87 16.63 -7.83 19.26
C HIS A 87 15.25 -7.68 19.92
N ALA A 88 15.10 -6.72 20.86
CA ALA A 88 13.81 -6.42 21.47
C ALA A 88 12.83 -5.79 20.47
N LYS A 89 13.36 -4.91 19.60
CA LYS A 89 12.62 -4.31 18.49
C LYS A 89 12.13 -5.38 17.50
N GLN A 90 12.99 -6.30 17.07
CA GLN A 90 12.63 -7.38 16.14
C GLN A 90 11.55 -8.30 16.71
N ARG A 91 11.62 -8.62 18.02
CA ARG A 91 10.61 -9.43 18.68
C ARG A 91 9.25 -8.75 18.69
N LEU A 92 9.17 -7.45 19.00
CA LEU A 92 7.91 -6.71 18.99
C LEU A 92 7.38 -6.54 17.56
N ALA A 93 8.24 -6.29 16.59
CA ALA A 93 7.85 -6.24 15.19
C ALA A 93 7.18 -7.56 14.72
N GLY A 94 7.64 -8.70 15.23
CA GLY A 94 7.02 -10.01 14.95
C GLY A 94 5.66 -10.24 15.61
N LEU A 95 5.30 -9.44 16.64
CA LEU A 95 3.98 -9.49 17.30
C LEU A 95 2.97 -8.53 16.68
N ILE A 96 3.44 -7.62 15.83
CA ILE A 96 2.57 -6.77 15.04
C ILE A 96 2.04 -7.65 13.92
N GLY A 97 0.78 -8.05 14.00
CA GLY A 97 0.13 -8.84 12.96
C GLY A 97 0.31 -8.18 11.59
N ALA A 98 0.29 -8.96 10.53
CA ALA A 98 0.51 -8.48 9.16
C ALA A 98 -0.44 -7.32 8.77
N GLU A 99 -1.57 -7.16 9.48
CA GLU A 99 -2.52 -6.05 9.32
C GLU A 99 -2.06 -4.72 9.94
N THR A 100 -0.95 -4.71 10.71
CA THR A 100 -0.53 -3.54 11.51
C THR A 100 0.93 -3.14 11.37
N ALA A 101 1.63 -3.61 10.37
CA ALA A 101 2.77 -2.85 9.89
C ALA A 101 2.28 -1.43 9.60
N VAL A 102 2.86 -0.41 10.25
CA VAL A 102 2.61 0.99 9.85
C VAL A 102 3.06 1.07 8.41
N LEU A 103 2.06 1.05 7.53
CA LEU A 103 2.30 1.08 6.11
C LEU A 103 2.86 2.46 5.80
N ASP A 104 4.10 2.53 5.36
CA ASP A 104 4.73 3.77 4.87
C ASP A 104 4.10 4.16 3.52
N ILE A 105 2.82 4.56 3.58
CA ILE A 105 2.06 5.00 2.41
C ILE A 105 2.05 6.53 2.40
N PRO A 106 2.51 7.18 1.32
CA PRO A 106 2.40 8.62 1.15
C PRO A 106 0.96 9.09 1.27
N ALA A 107 0.74 10.24 1.93
CA ALA A 107 -0.59 10.81 2.09
C ALA A 107 -1.30 11.06 0.74
N ASP A 108 -0.53 11.38 -0.30
CA ASP A 108 -1.07 11.59 -1.65
C ASP A 108 -1.64 10.29 -2.23
N LEU A 109 -0.94 9.15 -2.07
CA LEU A 109 -1.47 7.85 -2.49
C LEU A 109 -2.65 7.41 -1.63
N GLN A 110 -2.61 7.68 -0.31
CA GLN A 110 -3.72 7.35 0.57
C GLN A 110 -5.01 8.06 0.17
N ARG A 111 -4.93 9.32 -0.28
CA ARG A 111 -6.10 10.10 -0.77
C ARG A 111 -6.73 9.50 -2.02
N LEU A 112 -5.99 8.79 -2.88
CA LEU A 112 -6.53 8.14 -4.07
C LEU A 112 -7.61 7.10 -3.73
N VAL A 113 -7.55 6.50 -2.53
CA VAL A 113 -8.55 5.54 -2.05
C VAL A 113 -9.92 6.22 -1.91
N ASP A 114 -9.93 7.48 -1.42
CA ASP A 114 -11.17 8.24 -1.19
C ASP A 114 -11.80 8.75 -2.50
N GLU A 115 -11.04 8.76 -3.59
CA GLU A 115 -11.54 9.12 -4.93
C GLU A 115 -12.35 7.99 -5.60
N LEU A 116 -12.17 6.75 -5.15
CA LEU A 116 -12.94 5.63 -5.67
C LEU A 116 -14.19 5.40 -4.82
N PRO A 117 -15.34 5.11 -5.46
CA PRO A 117 -16.55 4.72 -4.76
C PRO A 117 -16.29 3.45 -3.94
N GLU A 118 -17.08 3.26 -2.88
CA GLU A 118 -17.02 2.01 -2.10
C GLU A 118 -17.30 0.79 -3.00
N GLY A 119 -16.56 -0.30 -2.73
CA GLY A 119 -16.65 -1.54 -3.49
C GLY A 119 -15.30 -2.12 -3.90
N ALA A 120 -15.35 -3.16 -4.71
CA ALA A 120 -14.20 -4.01 -5.04
C ALA A 120 -12.97 -3.23 -5.56
N ARG A 121 -13.15 -2.16 -6.34
CA ARG A 121 -12.03 -1.35 -6.86
C ARG A 121 -11.31 -0.58 -5.77
N ARG A 122 -12.08 0.00 -4.83
CA ARG A 122 -11.52 0.70 -3.67
C ARG A 122 -10.77 -0.26 -2.78
N ASP A 123 -11.30 -1.44 -2.54
CA ASP A 123 -10.65 -2.46 -1.71
C ASP A 123 -9.39 -2.99 -2.40
N PHE A 124 -9.44 -3.21 -3.71
CA PHE A 124 -8.26 -3.61 -4.49
C PHE A 124 -7.14 -2.55 -4.45
N LEU A 125 -7.49 -1.26 -4.49
CA LEU A 125 -6.50 -0.19 -4.32
C LEU A 125 -5.91 -0.18 -2.91
N LYS A 126 -6.72 -0.39 -1.86
CA LYS A 126 -6.21 -0.51 -0.49
C LYS A 126 -5.18 -1.64 -0.37
N GLU A 127 -5.45 -2.81 -0.98
CA GLU A 127 -4.51 -3.93 -1.02
C GLU A 127 -3.21 -3.58 -1.78
N ALA A 128 -3.33 -2.91 -2.93
CA ALA A 128 -2.17 -2.43 -3.68
C ALA A 128 -1.30 -1.47 -2.86
N LEU A 129 -1.92 -0.55 -2.10
CA LEU A 129 -1.21 0.38 -1.22
C LEU A 129 -0.66 -0.31 0.03
N ALA A 130 -1.31 -1.36 0.53
CA ALA A 130 -0.75 -2.20 1.58
C ALA A 130 0.57 -2.87 1.11
N CYS A 131 0.59 -3.40 -0.12
CA CYS A 131 1.82 -3.89 -0.75
C CYS A 131 2.91 -2.81 -0.83
N PHE A 132 2.53 -1.57 -1.19
CA PHE A 132 3.46 -0.43 -1.20
C PHE A 132 4.06 -0.19 0.19
N GLY A 133 3.21 -0.16 1.22
CA GLY A 133 3.60 0.12 2.59
C GLY A 133 4.59 -0.88 3.19
N VAL A 134 4.58 -2.12 2.71
CA VAL A 134 5.56 -3.16 3.08
C VAL A 134 6.71 -3.28 2.06
N HIS A 135 6.88 -2.30 1.18
CA HIS A 135 7.91 -2.24 0.14
C HIS A 135 7.82 -3.36 -0.92
N ALA A 136 6.67 -4.01 -1.06
CA ALA A 136 6.39 -4.97 -2.12
C ALA A 136 6.04 -4.24 -3.45
N TYR A 137 6.96 -3.40 -3.90
CA TYR A 137 6.76 -2.45 -5.00
C TYR A 137 6.35 -3.07 -6.33
N ARG A 138 6.84 -4.27 -6.64
CA ARG A 138 6.45 -5.00 -7.85
C ARG A 138 4.98 -5.39 -7.82
N ALA A 139 4.48 -5.85 -6.67
CA ALA A 139 3.07 -6.16 -6.47
C ALA A 139 2.21 -4.89 -6.63
N THR A 140 2.59 -3.77 -6.01
CA THR A 140 1.90 -2.48 -6.17
C THR A 140 1.77 -2.06 -7.63
N VAL A 141 2.88 -2.11 -8.39
CA VAL A 141 2.89 -1.76 -9.83
C VAL A 141 1.93 -2.65 -10.62
N THR A 142 1.98 -3.96 -10.37
CA THR A 142 1.12 -4.94 -11.05
C THR A 142 -0.36 -4.70 -10.73
N MET A 143 -0.69 -4.51 -9.46
CA MET A 143 -2.07 -4.27 -9.02
C MET A 143 -2.62 -2.93 -9.52
N ALA A 144 -1.83 -1.85 -9.46
CA ALA A 144 -2.27 -0.55 -9.98
C ALA A 144 -2.54 -0.58 -11.49
N TRP A 145 -1.75 -1.35 -12.24
CA TRP A 145 -1.99 -1.59 -13.66
C TRP A 145 -3.31 -2.37 -13.89
N LEU A 146 -3.53 -3.46 -13.15
CA LEU A 146 -4.76 -4.25 -13.26
C LEU A 146 -6.00 -3.42 -12.93
N LEU A 147 -5.93 -2.54 -11.91
CA LEU A 147 -7.01 -1.60 -11.60
C LEU A 147 -7.29 -0.64 -12.76
N THR A 148 -6.24 -0.20 -13.45
CA THR A 148 -6.37 0.69 -14.61
C THR A 148 -7.01 -0.03 -15.80
N LEU A 149 -6.62 -1.29 -16.06
CA LEU A 149 -7.27 -2.10 -17.09
C LEU A 149 -8.75 -2.33 -16.75
N ASP A 150 -9.05 -2.66 -15.52
CA ASP A 150 -10.40 -2.82 -15.02
C ASP A 150 -11.27 -1.58 -15.29
N HIS A 151 -10.72 -0.42 -15.01
CA HIS A 151 -11.38 0.85 -15.28
C HIS A 151 -11.65 1.06 -16.78
N LEU A 152 -10.68 0.77 -17.64
CA LEU A 152 -10.84 0.90 -19.08
C LEU A 152 -11.83 -0.13 -19.65
N PHE A 153 -11.86 -1.36 -19.13
CA PHE A 153 -12.85 -2.36 -19.54
C PHE A 153 -14.27 -1.88 -19.27
N GLU A 154 -14.52 -1.38 -18.06
CA GLU A 154 -15.82 -0.83 -17.71
C GLU A 154 -16.20 0.37 -18.55
N LEU A 155 -15.25 1.28 -18.78
CA LEU A 155 -15.46 2.45 -19.64
C LEU A 155 -15.86 2.06 -21.07
N ILE A 156 -15.24 1.00 -21.61
CA ILE A 156 -15.58 0.47 -22.95
C ILE A 156 -16.97 -0.15 -22.94
N LEU A 157 -17.24 -1.03 -21.99
CA LEU A 157 -18.53 -1.73 -21.91
C LEU A 157 -19.71 -0.77 -21.76
N THR A 158 -19.51 0.32 -21.02
CA THR A 158 -20.60 1.29 -20.74
C THR A 158 -20.72 2.37 -21.83
N ASN A 159 -19.62 2.88 -22.37
CA ASN A 159 -19.65 4.11 -23.16
C ASN A 159 -19.07 3.97 -24.57
N HIS A 160 -18.24 2.96 -24.86
CA HIS A 160 -17.47 2.86 -26.11
C HIS A 160 -17.58 1.54 -26.83
N LEU A 161 -18.48 0.64 -26.42
CA LEU A 161 -18.55 -0.75 -26.90
C LEU A 161 -18.65 -0.85 -28.42
N ALA A 162 -19.55 -0.08 -29.05
CA ALA A 162 -19.76 -0.11 -30.49
C ALA A 162 -18.50 0.37 -31.26
N ALA A 163 -17.86 1.45 -30.79
CA ALA A 163 -16.64 1.98 -31.42
C ALA A 163 -15.46 1.03 -31.24
N PHE A 164 -15.32 0.41 -30.08
CA PHE A 164 -14.30 -0.57 -29.80
C PHE A 164 -14.46 -1.83 -30.67
N ASN A 165 -15.66 -2.38 -30.76
CA ASN A 165 -15.96 -3.54 -31.58
C ASN A 165 -15.76 -3.28 -33.08
N LYS A 166 -16.03 -2.06 -33.55
CA LYS A 166 -15.74 -1.68 -34.93
C LYS A 166 -14.24 -1.75 -35.23
N VAL A 167 -13.39 -1.27 -34.32
CA VAL A 167 -11.92 -1.37 -34.46
C VAL A 167 -11.46 -2.81 -34.38
N LEU A 168 -12.01 -3.57 -33.45
CA LEU A 168 -11.68 -4.98 -33.23
C LEU A 168 -12.01 -5.86 -34.46
N ALA A 169 -13.17 -5.65 -35.07
CA ALA A 169 -13.60 -6.37 -36.28
C ALA A 169 -12.69 -6.10 -37.48
N ALA A 170 -12.05 -4.93 -37.57
CA ALA A 170 -11.10 -4.57 -38.60
C ALA A 170 -9.66 -5.07 -38.32
N ASN A 171 -9.42 -5.71 -37.18
CA ASN A 171 -8.11 -6.18 -36.78
C ASN A 171 -7.66 -7.40 -37.58
N THR A 172 -6.37 -7.44 -37.97
CA THR A 172 -5.75 -8.55 -38.68
C THR A 172 -4.66 -9.28 -37.88
N ASP A 173 -4.37 -8.83 -36.66
CA ASP A 173 -3.35 -9.44 -35.82
C ASP A 173 -3.86 -10.77 -35.23
N ARG A 174 -3.22 -11.86 -35.60
CA ARG A 174 -3.61 -13.23 -35.20
C ARG A 174 -3.46 -13.52 -33.69
N ARG A 175 -2.79 -12.64 -32.95
CA ARG A 175 -2.67 -12.77 -31.48
C ARG A 175 -3.94 -12.34 -30.77
N VAL A 176 -4.80 -11.59 -31.44
CA VAL A 176 -6.13 -11.21 -30.95
C VAL A 176 -7.11 -12.29 -31.37
N LYS A 177 -7.64 -13.02 -30.42
CA LYS A 177 -8.48 -14.20 -30.66
C LYS A 177 -9.96 -13.91 -30.68
N VAL A 178 -10.35 -12.71 -30.31
CA VAL A 178 -11.74 -12.25 -30.23
C VAL A 178 -12.01 -11.23 -31.35
N THR A 179 -13.20 -11.31 -31.95
CA THR A 179 -13.65 -10.37 -33.00
C THR A 179 -14.70 -9.38 -32.49
N THR A 180 -15.26 -9.64 -31.34
CA THR A 180 -16.29 -8.81 -30.68
C THR A 180 -16.19 -9.00 -29.18
N VAL A 181 -16.24 -7.92 -28.44
CA VAL A 181 -16.34 -7.88 -26.98
C VAL A 181 -17.81 -7.69 -26.62
N ALA A 182 -18.34 -8.52 -25.73
CA ALA A 182 -19.66 -8.40 -25.16
C ALA A 182 -19.61 -8.37 -23.61
N VAL A 183 -18.67 -9.07 -23.02
CA VAL A 183 -18.47 -9.19 -21.58
C VAL A 183 -17.02 -8.94 -21.21
N ARG A 184 -16.76 -8.79 -19.92
CA ARG A 184 -15.45 -8.46 -19.38
C ARG A 184 -14.37 -9.50 -19.74
N ASP A 185 -14.71 -10.77 -19.72
CA ASP A 185 -13.75 -11.85 -19.93
C ASP A 185 -13.20 -11.87 -21.36
N ASP A 186 -13.92 -11.31 -22.33
CA ASP A 186 -13.50 -11.21 -23.72
C ASP A 186 -12.20 -10.39 -23.88
N PHE A 187 -11.94 -9.44 -22.99
CA PHE A 187 -10.71 -8.64 -23.04
C PHE A 187 -9.45 -9.47 -22.77
N GLY A 188 -9.56 -10.60 -22.07
CA GLY A 188 -8.48 -11.56 -21.85
C GLY A 188 -7.96 -12.23 -23.13
N GLU A 189 -8.75 -12.21 -24.21
CA GLU A 189 -8.44 -12.85 -25.48
C GLU A 189 -7.55 -12.00 -26.41
N MET A 190 -7.02 -10.88 -25.90
CA MET A 190 -6.11 -10.01 -26.64
C MET A 190 -4.90 -9.59 -25.79
N PRO A 191 -3.70 -9.43 -26.40
CA PRO A 191 -2.54 -8.89 -25.72
C PRO A 191 -2.79 -7.46 -25.23
N GLU A 192 -2.35 -7.12 -24.01
CA GLU A 192 -2.55 -5.81 -23.40
C GLU A 192 -2.05 -4.64 -24.27
N GLY A 193 -0.92 -4.80 -24.97
CA GLY A 193 -0.43 -3.78 -25.91
C GLY A 193 -1.39 -3.53 -27.06
N LYS A 194 -2.06 -4.58 -27.57
CA LYS A 194 -3.11 -4.44 -28.60
C LYS A 194 -4.38 -3.80 -28.03
N PHE A 195 -4.75 -4.16 -26.82
CA PHE A 195 -5.85 -3.50 -26.12
C PHE A 195 -5.63 -1.98 -26.02
N VAL A 196 -4.43 -1.54 -25.62
CA VAL A 196 -4.07 -0.12 -25.55
C VAL A 196 -4.14 0.57 -26.92
N GLU A 197 -3.66 -0.08 -27.98
CA GLU A 197 -3.80 0.41 -29.37
C GLU A 197 -5.29 0.57 -29.76
N PHE A 198 -6.12 -0.41 -29.46
CA PHE A 198 -7.55 -0.37 -29.76
C PHE A 198 -8.29 0.69 -28.96
N CYS A 199 -7.95 0.91 -27.70
CA CYS A 199 -8.49 2.02 -26.91
C CYS A 199 -8.25 3.38 -27.59
N ARG A 200 -7.05 3.61 -28.13
CA ARG A 200 -6.75 4.82 -28.89
C ARG A 200 -7.53 4.88 -30.21
N SER A 201 -7.56 3.79 -30.97
CA SER A 201 -8.19 3.75 -32.30
C SER A 201 -9.71 3.88 -32.23
N ALA A 202 -10.32 3.39 -31.15
CA ALA A 202 -11.75 3.53 -30.86
C ALA A 202 -12.13 4.86 -30.20
N GLY A 203 -11.14 5.75 -29.93
CA GLY A 203 -11.40 7.03 -29.28
C GLY A 203 -11.71 6.94 -27.79
N VAL A 204 -11.41 5.82 -27.12
CA VAL A 204 -11.56 5.64 -25.67
C VAL A 204 -10.55 6.52 -24.94
N VAL A 205 -9.31 6.57 -25.43
CA VAL A 205 -8.25 7.42 -24.87
C VAL A 205 -7.57 8.25 -25.97
N SER A 206 -6.96 9.38 -25.58
CA SER A 206 -6.17 10.21 -26.48
C SER A 206 -4.82 9.53 -26.83
N ASN A 207 -4.15 10.02 -27.91
CA ASN A 207 -2.85 9.51 -28.28
C ASN A 207 -1.76 9.69 -27.19
N ASP A 208 -1.84 10.79 -26.44
CA ASP A 208 -0.85 11.03 -25.37
C ASP A 208 -1.06 10.06 -24.20
N VAL A 209 -2.33 9.78 -23.85
CA VAL A 209 -2.65 8.76 -22.82
C VAL A 209 -2.25 7.36 -23.29
N ARG A 210 -2.41 7.04 -24.58
CA ARG A 210 -1.89 5.80 -25.14
C ARG A 210 -0.38 5.64 -24.91
N LYS A 211 0.41 6.70 -25.16
CA LYS A 211 1.88 6.67 -24.92
C LYS A 211 2.21 6.43 -23.45
N ILE A 212 1.46 7.06 -22.54
CA ILE A 212 1.61 6.83 -21.10
C ILE A 212 1.30 5.37 -20.78
N LEU A 213 0.19 4.84 -21.28
CA LEU A 213 -0.18 3.43 -21.06
C LEU A 213 0.87 2.46 -21.61
N ASP A 214 1.46 2.71 -22.78
CA ASP A 214 2.54 1.89 -23.34
C ASP A 214 3.79 1.87 -22.45
N GLU A 215 4.18 3.04 -21.91
CA GLU A 215 5.30 3.16 -20.95
C GLU A 215 5.00 2.39 -19.66
N LYS A 216 3.79 2.57 -19.10
CA LYS A 216 3.39 1.89 -17.87
C LYS A 216 3.26 0.38 -18.06
N LEU A 217 2.80 -0.09 -19.22
CA LEU A 217 2.80 -1.51 -19.57
C LEU A 217 4.21 -2.08 -19.57
N GLY A 218 5.19 -1.40 -20.17
CA GLY A 218 6.61 -1.81 -20.13
C GLY A 218 7.15 -1.91 -18.70
N THR A 219 6.79 -0.96 -17.84
CA THR A 219 7.15 -0.95 -16.43
C THR A 219 6.51 -2.12 -15.68
N ARG A 220 5.21 -2.36 -15.89
CA ARG A 220 4.48 -3.49 -15.30
C ARG A 220 5.06 -4.84 -15.75
N ASN A 221 5.39 -4.99 -17.02
CA ASN A 221 6.00 -6.22 -17.50
C ASN A 221 7.33 -6.52 -16.80
N SER A 222 8.14 -5.47 -16.58
CA SER A 222 9.36 -5.61 -15.78
C SER A 222 9.09 -5.93 -14.29
N ALA A 223 7.95 -5.51 -13.75
CA ALA A 223 7.55 -5.83 -12.38
C ALA A 223 7.01 -7.25 -12.23
N ALA A 224 6.24 -7.74 -13.21
CA ALA A 224 5.59 -9.04 -13.18
C ALA A 224 6.56 -10.23 -13.37
N HIS A 225 7.76 -9.99 -13.87
CA HIS A 225 8.76 -11.05 -14.09
C HIS A 225 10.01 -10.84 -13.21
N PRO A 226 10.73 -11.91 -12.84
CA PRO A 226 12.04 -11.81 -12.21
C PRO A 226 13.00 -11.08 -13.14
N SER A 227 13.22 -9.80 -12.89
CA SER A 227 14.11 -8.93 -13.68
C SER A 227 15.06 -8.19 -12.75
N GLY A 228 16.23 -7.77 -13.25
CA GLY A 228 17.19 -6.93 -12.53
C GLY A 228 16.74 -5.48 -12.32
N VAL A 229 15.53 -5.09 -12.78
CA VAL A 229 15.03 -3.73 -12.65
C VAL A 229 14.71 -3.41 -11.19
N VAL A 230 15.29 -2.32 -10.69
CA VAL A 230 15.03 -1.81 -9.34
C VAL A 230 13.78 -0.91 -9.37
N PHE A 231 12.86 -1.18 -8.47
CA PHE A 231 11.67 -0.37 -8.24
C PHE A 231 11.90 0.48 -6.99
N SER A 232 12.28 1.75 -7.18
CA SER A 232 12.39 2.69 -6.07
C SER A 232 11.00 3.20 -5.64
N ARG A 233 10.90 3.65 -4.38
CA ARG A 233 9.69 4.26 -3.84
C ARG A 233 9.14 5.36 -4.75
N ALA A 234 9.97 6.30 -5.15
CA ALA A 234 9.56 7.43 -6.01
C ALA A 234 9.03 6.96 -7.38
N LYS A 235 9.66 5.94 -7.99
CA LYS A 235 9.20 5.38 -9.26
C LYS A 235 7.80 4.76 -9.15
N VAL A 236 7.51 4.08 -8.04
CA VAL A 236 6.20 3.45 -7.81
C VAL A 236 5.12 4.48 -7.49
N VAL A 237 5.45 5.51 -6.70
CA VAL A 237 4.53 6.64 -6.45
C VAL A 237 4.14 7.28 -7.77
N SER A 238 5.12 7.72 -8.58
CA SER A 238 4.85 8.33 -9.89
C SER A 238 4.06 7.40 -10.83
N PHE A 239 4.31 6.08 -10.78
CA PHE A 239 3.57 5.11 -11.58
C PHE A 239 2.07 5.12 -11.24
N VAL A 240 1.73 5.08 -9.96
CA VAL A 240 0.34 5.08 -9.48
C VAL A 240 -0.34 6.42 -9.78
N GLU A 241 0.33 7.52 -9.44
CA GLU A 241 -0.20 8.88 -9.67
C GLU A 241 -0.47 9.15 -11.15
N ASP A 242 0.43 8.75 -12.04
CA ASP A 242 0.26 8.93 -13.49
C ASP A 242 -0.96 8.17 -14.02
N LEU A 243 -1.20 6.94 -13.57
CA LEU A 243 -2.38 6.16 -13.95
C LEU A 243 -3.66 6.79 -13.44
N PHE A 244 -3.67 7.30 -12.21
CA PHE A 244 -4.82 8.00 -11.67
C PHE A 244 -5.09 9.31 -12.39
N ALA A 245 -4.08 10.15 -12.55
CA ALA A 245 -4.24 11.48 -13.15
C ALA A 245 -4.64 11.42 -14.64
N ASN A 246 -4.03 10.49 -15.38
CA ASN A 246 -4.17 10.46 -16.85
C ASN A 246 -5.23 9.48 -17.35
N VAL A 247 -5.67 8.54 -16.52
CA VAL A 247 -6.67 7.53 -16.91
C VAL A 247 -7.91 7.61 -16.02
N ILE A 248 -7.79 7.29 -14.74
CA ILE A 248 -8.96 7.11 -13.87
C ILE A 248 -9.75 8.41 -13.68
N ARG A 249 -9.06 9.51 -13.36
CA ARG A 249 -9.69 10.84 -13.21
C ARG A 249 -10.13 11.45 -14.53
N LYS A 250 -9.32 11.25 -15.58
CA LYS A 250 -9.55 11.87 -16.89
C LYS A 250 -10.71 11.28 -17.64
N TYR A 251 -11.00 10.01 -17.44
CA TYR A 251 -12.08 9.28 -18.09
C TYR A 251 -13.01 8.65 -17.02
N PRO A 252 -13.79 9.46 -16.30
CA PRO A 252 -14.60 8.95 -15.19
C PRO A 252 -15.69 8.00 -15.68
N LEU A 253 -15.96 6.97 -14.89
CA LEU A 253 -17.14 6.12 -15.09
C LEU A 253 -18.38 6.90 -14.66
N LYS A 254 -19.43 6.81 -15.43
CA LYS A 254 -20.72 7.45 -15.14
C LYS A 254 -21.59 6.60 -14.23
#